data_01704097cecc35539f9297ae2da958aa
#
_entry.id   01704097cecc35539f9297ae2da958aa
#
_cell.length_a   1.000
_cell.length_b   1.000
_cell.length_c   1.000
_cell.angle_alpha   90.00
_cell.angle_beta   90.00
_cell.angle_gamma   90.00
#
_symmetry.space_group_name_H-M   'P 1'
#
loop_
_entity.id
_entity.type
_entity.pdbx_description
1 polymer ?
#
loop_
_entity_poly.entity_id
_entity_poly.type
_entity_poly.pdbx_seq_one_letter_code
_entity_poly.pdbx_strand_id
1 'polypeptide(L)'
;MDVISMHQAGFNNAVASLGTALTSLQAGLMKRYTDEVLVIYDSDEAGVKAALRAIPMLKGVGLTTRVVNLRPYKDPDEFIQHEGCEAFEKRLEEAENSVLYEIRMKGTRFRPCRPAGKSDFLHEAVRRLVAIEDEIERNSYLEAVAGKYGIAVEVLRKQVGQMALSGAGRTERVKPRNTAANKKEKEGGVEKAQKLML
;
A
#
# COMPACT_ATOMS: atom_id res chain seq x y z
N MET A 1 -5.79 -8.59 17.98
CA MET A 1 -6.49 -9.90 18.00
C MET A 1 -6.35 -10.60 16.66
N ASP A 2 -6.50 -9.91 15.55
CA ASP A 2 -6.57 -10.46 14.18
C ASP A 2 -5.43 -11.42 13.80
N VAL A 3 -4.17 -11.09 14.16
CA VAL A 3 -3.03 -11.99 13.92
C VAL A 3 -3.18 -13.32 14.65
N ILE A 4 -3.72 -13.33 15.87
CA ILE A 4 -3.94 -14.57 16.63
C ILE A 4 -4.99 -15.42 15.92
N SER A 5 -6.10 -14.83 15.51
CA SER A 5 -7.17 -15.52 14.76
C SER A 5 -6.66 -16.07 13.43
N MET A 6 -5.86 -15.28 12.71
CA MET A 6 -5.24 -15.72 11.45
C MET A 6 -4.29 -16.91 11.68
N HIS A 7 -3.45 -16.87 12.70
CA HIS A 7 -2.56 -17.99 13.03
C HIS A 7 -3.34 -19.24 13.47
N GLN A 8 -4.41 -19.10 14.26
CA GLN A 8 -5.29 -20.20 14.62
C GLN A 8 -6.00 -20.82 13.42
N ALA A 9 -6.29 -19.99 12.39
CA ALA A 9 -6.84 -20.42 11.11
C ALA A 9 -5.81 -21.01 10.14
N GLY A 10 -4.52 -21.10 10.53
CA GLY A 10 -3.44 -21.70 9.72
C GLY A 10 -2.59 -20.71 8.93
N PHE A 11 -2.90 -19.40 8.95
CA PHE A 11 -2.15 -18.36 8.24
C PHE A 11 -0.94 -17.87 9.05
N ASN A 12 0.09 -18.73 9.18
CA ASN A 12 1.24 -18.54 10.08
C ASN A 12 2.21 -17.43 9.63
N ASN A 13 2.05 -16.87 8.45
CA ASN A 13 2.83 -15.76 7.90
C ASN A 13 2.20 -14.38 8.18
N ALA A 14 1.12 -14.32 8.96
CA ALA A 14 0.50 -13.07 9.36
C ALA A 14 1.33 -12.35 10.42
N VAL A 15 1.56 -11.06 10.23
CA VAL A 15 2.28 -10.18 11.15
C VAL A 15 1.51 -8.87 11.37
N ALA A 16 1.68 -8.24 12.53
CA ALA A 16 1.06 -6.95 12.82
C ALA A 16 2.08 -5.92 13.31
N SER A 17 1.82 -4.66 12.98
CA SER A 17 2.47 -3.52 13.61
C SER A 17 1.78 -3.23 14.94
N LEU A 18 2.47 -3.47 16.07
CA LEU A 18 1.91 -3.28 17.41
C LEU A 18 1.75 -1.80 17.74
N GLY A 19 0.50 -1.36 17.92
CA GLY A 19 0.14 -0.06 18.49
C GLY A 19 0.52 1.18 17.70
N THR A 20 1.15 1.05 16.53
CA THR A 20 1.60 2.16 15.69
C THR A 20 1.37 1.88 14.21
N ALA A 21 1.30 2.94 13.40
CA ALA A 21 1.32 2.80 11.94
C ALA A 21 2.61 2.10 11.49
N LEU A 22 2.54 1.37 10.35
CA LEU A 22 3.70 0.77 9.72
C LEU A 22 4.81 1.81 9.52
N THR A 23 6.05 1.44 9.85
CA THR A 23 7.23 2.29 9.67
C THR A 23 8.10 1.79 8.52
N SER A 24 8.92 2.69 7.94
CA SER A 24 9.88 2.31 6.89
C SER A 24 10.92 1.29 7.38
N LEU A 25 11.24 1.28 8.68
CA LEU A 25 12.14 0.29 9.27
C LEU A 25 11.50 -1.10 9.27
N GLN A 26 10.21 -1.21 9.65
CA GLN A 26 9.46 -2.47 9.61
C GLN A 26 9.30 -2.95 8.17
N ALA A 27 8.99 -2.07 7.22
CA ALA A 27 8.92 -2.41 5.80
C ALA A 27 10.28 -2.96 5.29
N GLY A 28 11.40 -2.32 5.65
CA GLY A 28 12.74 -2.80 5.32
C GLY A 28 13.08 -4.15 5.96
N LEU A 29 12.55 -4.43 7.14
CA LEU A 29 12.68 -5.74 7.78
C LEU A 29 11.91 -6.82 7.00
N MET A 30 10.65 -6.54 6.62
CA MET A 30 9.82 -7.46 5.83
C MET A 30 10.49 -7.85 4.51
N LYS A 31 11.13 -6.87 3.81
CA LYS A 31 11.83 -7.12 2.55
C LYS A 31 12.94 -8.17 2.63
N ARG A 32 13.48 -8.43 3.81
CA ARG A 32 14.49 -9.48 4.02
C ARG A 32 13.91 -10.90 3.97
N TYR A 33 12.59 -11.04 4.10
CA TYR A 33 11.91 -12.33 4.20
C TYR A 33 10.95 -12.61 3.05
N THR A 34 10.50 -11.58 2.33
CA THR A 34 9.53 -11.74 1.25
C THR A 34 9.69 -10.65 0.19
N ASP A 35 9.22 -10.92 -1.01
CA ASP A 35 9.09 -9.94 -2.11
C ASP A 35 7.66 -9.43 -2.27
N GLU A 36 6.67 -10.08 -1.66
CA GLU A 36 5.27 -9.69 -1.73
C GLU A 36 4.65 -9.57 -0.33
N VAL A 37 3.79 -8.56 -0.15
CA VAL A 37 3.03 -8.31 1.08
C VAL A 37 1.57 -8.09 0.76
N LEU A 38 0.70 -8.84 1.44
CA LEU A 38 -0.74 -8.62 1.46
C LEU A 38 -1.08 -7.70 2.63
N VAL A 39 -1.61 -6.54 2.31
CA VAL A 39 -2.02 -5.54 3.30
C VAL A 39 -3.47 -5.78 3.68
N ILE A 40 -3.71 -6.04 4.95
CA ILE A 40 -5.03 -6.29 5.52
C ILE A 40 -5.26 -5.27 6.63
N TYR A 41 -6.26 -4.41 6.47
CA TYR A 41 -6.70 -3.44 7.46
C TYR A 41 -8.22 -3.51 7.59
N ASP A 42 -8.73 -2.96 8.69
CA ASP A 42 -10.17 -2.82 8.91
C ASP A 42 -10.86 -2.18 7.70
N SER A 43 -12.08 -2.62 7.42
CA SER A 43 -12.86 -2.14 6.26
C SER A 43 -13.43 -0.72 6.44
N ASP A 44 -13.09 -0.05 7.54
CA ASP A 44 -13.52 1.30 7.88
C ASP A 44 -12.65 2.41 7.23
N GLU A 45 -13.00 3.66 7.48
CA GLU A 45 -12.27 4.81 6.94
C GLU A 45 -10.84 4.93 7.52
N ALA A 46 -10.63 4.50 8.76
CA ALA A 46 -9.33 4.54 9.41
C ALA A 46 -8.40 3.49 8.81
N GLY A 47 -8.88 2.27 8.57
CA GLY A 47 -8.15 1.21 7.89
C GLY A 47 -7.80 1.57 6.45
N VAL A 48 -8.71 2.19 5.70
CA VAL A 48 -8.40 2.72 4.35
C VAL A 48 -7.28 3.75 4.39
N LYS A 49 -7.31 4.68 5.36
CA LYS A 49 -6.23 5.68 5.52
C LYS A 49 -4.91 5.02 5.90
N ALA A 50 -4.95 3.98 6.74
CA ALA A 50 -3.76 3.22 7.13
C ALA A 50 -3.16 2.47 5.93
N ALA A 51 -3.98 1.80 5.11
CA ALA A 51 -3.55 1.14 3.87
C ALA A 51 -2.87 2.13 2.91
N LEU A 52 -3.50 3.29 2.65
CA LEU A 52 -2.95 4.31 1.77
C LEU A 52 -1.63 4.93 2.28
N ARG A 53 -1.34 4.86 3.57
CA ARG A 53 -0.04 5.27 4.15
C ARG A 53 1.00 4.16 4.06
N ALA A 54 0.60 2.90 4.24
CA ALA A 54 1.49 1.75 4.23
C ALA A 54 2.04 1.45 2.82
N ILE A 55 1.20 1.54 1.77
CA ILE A 55 1.55 1.21 0.39
C ILE A 55 2.83 1.91 -0.08
N PRO A 56 2.99 3.24 0.00
CA PRO A 56 4.21 3.90 -0.47
C PRO A 56 5.46 3.51 0.34
N MET A 57 5.32 3.14 1.62
CA MET A 57 6.45 2.68 2.44
C MET A 57 6.92 1.29 2.01
N LEU A 58 5.98 0.37 1.73
CA LEU A 58 6.28 -0.98 1.24
C LEU A 58 6.89 -0.94 -0.17
N LYS A 59 6.31 -0.15 -1.08
CA LYS A 59 6.85 0.07 -2.42
C LYS A 59 8.23 0.72 -2.39
N GLY A 60 8.47 1.66 -1.49
CA GLY A 60 9.74 2.37 -1.34
C GLY A 60 10.92 1.46 -0.99
N VAL A 61 10.67 0.27 -0.42
CA VAL A 61 11.68 -0.77 -0.15
C VAL A 61 11.67 -1.90 -1.19
N GLY A 62 10.89 -1.77 -2.27
CA GLY A 62 10.82 -2.74 -3.36
C GLY A 62 9.93 -3.95 -3.09
N LEU A 63 8.94 -3.84 -2.19
CA LEU A 63 7.95 -4.88 -1.95
C LEU A 63 6.75 -4.74 -2.91
N THR A 64 6.40 -5.82 -3.58
CA THR A 64 5.11 -5.94 -4.27
C THR A 64 4.00 -5.91 -3.23
N THR A 65 3.02 -5.02 -3.43
CA THR A 65 1.99 -4.79 -2.42
C THR A 65 0.61 -5.01 -3.03
N ARG A 66 -0.18 -5.86 -2.41
CA ARG A 66 -1.60 -6.08 -2.72
C ARG A 66 -2.44 -5.79 -1.49
N VAL A 67 -3.70 -5.40 -1.68
CA VAL A 67 -4.62 -5.04 -0.60
C VAL A 67 -5.81 -5.97 -0.60
N VAL A 68 -6.09 -6.58 0.53
CA VAL A 68 -7.23 -7.48 0.72
C VAL A 68 -8.47 -6.66 1.08
N ASN A 69 -9.60 -6.95 0.45
CA ASN A 69 -10.88 -6.34 0.76
C ASN A 69 -11.75 -7.33 1.55
N LEU A 70 -12.00 -7.04 2.81
CA LEU A 70 -12.77 -7.92 3.70
C LEU A 70 -14.28 -7.65 3.70
N ARG A 71 -14.75 -6.63 2.99
CA ARG A 71 -16.18 -6.29 2.99
C ARG A 71 -17.04 -7.49 2.60
N PRO A 72 -18.20 -7.70 3.27
CA PRO A 72 -18.87 -6.77 4.20
C PRO A 72 -18.33 -6.78 5.63
N TYR A 73 -17.42 -7.67 5.98
CA TYR A 73 -16.86 -7.84 7.32
C TYR A 73 -15.87 -6.73 7.67
N LYS A 74 -15.73 -6.46 8.96
CA LYS A 74 -14.91 -5.39 9.46
C LYS A 74 -13.42 -5.73 9.43
N ASP A 75 -13.07 -6.88 9.96
CA ASP A 75 -11.70 -7.34 10.20
C ASP A 75 -11.52 -8.82 9.83
N PRO A 76 -10.26 -9.35 9.84
CA PRO A 76 -9.98 -10.75 9.52
C PRO A 76 -10.63 -11.75 10.46
N ASP A 77 -10.74 -11.43 11.75
CA ASP A 77 -11.33 -12.31 12.74
C ASP A 77 -12.81 -12.54 12.45
N GLU A 78 -13.56 -11.46 12.26
CA GLU A 78 -14.98 -11.52 11.90
C GLU A 78 -15.18 -12.28 10.57
N PHE A 79 -14.34 -12.02 9.55
CA PHE A 79 -14.44 -12.72 8.27
C PHE A 79 -14.24 -14.22 8.43
N ILE A 80 -13.20 -14.66 9.13
CA ILE A 80 -12.87 -16.08 9.30
C ILE A 80 -13.94 -16.80 10.12
N GLN A 81 -14.49 -16.15 11.14
CA GLN A 81 -15.57 -16.72 11.96
C GLN A 81 -16.86 -16.97 11.18
N HIS A 82 -17.19 -16.10 10.22
CA HIS A 82 -18.43 -16.19 9.43
C HIS A 82 -18.31 -17.03 8.16
N GLU A 83 -17.20 -16.87 7.42
CA GLU A 83 -17.03 -17.47 6.09
C GLU A 83 -16.07 -18.68 6.10
N GLY A 84 -15.25 -18.81 7.13
CA GLY A 84 -14.27 -19.87 7.25
C GLY A 84 -12.93 -19.61 6.54
N CYS A 85 -11.97 -20.53 6.77
CA CYS A 85 -10.60 -20.40 6.30
C CYS A 85 -10.49 -20.48 4.77
N GLU A 86 -11.24 -21.39 4.13
CA GLU A 86 -11.20 -21.56 2.67
C GLU A 86 -11.66 -20.30 1.91
N ALA A 87 -12.72 -19.65 2.43
CA ALA A 87 -13.22 -18.40 1.84
C ALA A 87 -12.21 -17.26 2.06
N PHE A 88 -11.51 -17.25 3.20
CA PHE A 88 -10.47 -16.26 3.46
C PHE A 88 -9.26 -16.47 2.54
N GLU A 89 -8.83 -17.69 2.28
CA GLU A 89 -7.75 -18.01 1.32
C GLU A 89 -8.08 -17.48 -0.08
N LYS A 90 -9.29 -17.74 -0.58
CA LYS A 90 -9.76 -17.16 -1.86
C LYS A 90 -9.72 -15.63 -1.85
N ARG A 91 -10.09 -15.03 -0.73
CA ARG A 91 -10.04 -13.58 -0.58
C ARG A 91 -8.61 -13.02 -0.62
N LEU A 92 -7.62 -13.77 -0.11
CA LEU A 92 -6.20 -13.44 -0.24
C LEU A 92 -5.73 -13.55 -1.69
N GLU A 93 -6.15 -14.57 -2.43
CA GLU A 93 -5.83 -14.72 -3.86
C GLU A 93 -6.42 -13.59 -4.71
N GLU A 94 -7.64 -13.13 -4.38
CA GLU A 94 -8.34 -12.02 -5.05
C GLU A 94 -7.83 -10.62 -4.62
N ALA A 95 -6.77 -10.54 -3.81
CA ALA A 95 -6.27 -9.28 -3.31
C ALA A 95 -5.95 -8.30 -4.46
N GLU A 96 -6.46 -7.07 -4.35
CA GLU A 96 -6.32 -6.03 -5.37
C GLU A 96 -4.90 -5.46 -5.37
N ASN A 97 -4.32 -5.26 -6.54
CA ASN A 97 -3.03 -4.58 -6.64
C ASN A 97 -3.10 -3.17 -6.03
N SER A 98 -2.04 -2.77 -5.32
CA SER A 98 -2.00 -1.52 -4.58
C SER A 98 -2.20 -0.27 -5.44
N VAL A 99 -1.76 -0.27 -6.71
CA VAL A 99 -1.97 0.87 -7.64
C VAL A 99 -3.46 1.03 -7.95
N LEU A 100 -4.13 -0.08 -8.30
CA LEU A 100 -5.56 -0.08 -8.58
C LEU A 100 -6.38 0.27 -7.33
N TYR A 101 -5.97 -0.21 -6.16
CA TYR A 101 -6.57 0.15 -4.88
C TYR A 101 -6.45 1.65 -4.60
N GLU A 102 -5.26 2.25 -4.78
CA GLU A 102 -5.06 3.69 -4.59
C GLU A 102 -5.94 4.52 -5.53
N ILE A 103 -6.01 4.15 -6.82
CA ILE A 103 -6.85 4.81 -7.80
C ILE A 103 -8.32 4.70 -7.38
N ARG A 104 -8.78 3.52 -6.98
CA ARG A 104 -10.15 3.28 -6.54
C ARG A 104 -10.50 4.11 -5.29
N MET A 105 -9.66 4.07 -4.27
CA MET A 105 -9.93 4.77 -3.00
C MET A 105 -9.93 6.29 -3.15
N LYS A 106 -9.03 6.83 -3.95
CA LYS A 106 -9.01 8.27 -4.23
C LYS A 106 -10.13 8.67 -5.19
N GLY A 107 -10.46 7.79 -6.12
CA GLY A 107 -11.56 7.99 -7.07
C GLY A 107 -12.93 8.08 -6.39
N THR A 108 -13.15 7.40 -5.28
CA THR A 108 -14.43 7.48 -4.53
C THR A 108 -14.70 8.87 -3.94
N ARG A 109 -13.69 9.71 -3.77
CA ARG A 109 -13.85 11.12 -3.37
C ARG A 109 -14.49 11.98 -4.47
N PHE A 110 -14.27 11.60 -5.72
CA PHE A 110 -14.83 12.28 -6.87
C PHE A 110 -16.11 11.56 -7.24
N ARG A 111 -17.28 12.14 -6.99
CA ARG A 111 -18.56 11.53 -7.35
C ARG A 111 -18.59 11.29 -8.87
N PRO A 112 -18.33 10.03 -9.37
CA PRO A 112 -18.17 9.79 -10.82
C PRO A 112 -19.47 9.94 -11.62
N CYS A 113 -20.59 10.14 -10.94
CA CYS A 113 -21.89 10.40 -11.56
C CYS A 113 -22.01 11.80 -12.21
N ARG A 114 -21.06 12.71 -11.99
CA ARG A 114 -21.03 14.02 -12.61
C ARG A 114 -19.87 14.13 -13.58
N PRO A 115 -20.02 14.83 -14.75
CA PRO A 115 -18.94 15.00 -15.73
C PRO A 115 -17.65 15.58 -15.13
N ALA A 116 -17.77 16.58 -14.26
CA ALA A 116 -16.63 17.15 -13.52
C ALA A 116 -15.93 16.12 -12.63
N GLY A 117 -16.69 15.28 -11.90
CA GLY A 117 -16.12 14.23 -11.08
C GLY A 117 -15.38 13.14 -11.86
N LYS A 118 -15.80 12.86 -13.10
CA LYS A 118 -15.06 11.97 -14.01
C LYS A 118 -13.72 12.56 -14.44
N SER A 119 -13.69 13.86 -14.73
CA SER A 119 -12.46 14.55 -15.09
C SER A 119 -11.45 14.56 -13.93
N ASP A 120 -11.89 14.90 -12.73
CA ASP A 120 -11.03 14.94 -11.54
C ASP A 120 -10.49 13.53 -11.20
N PHE A 121 -11.34 12.51 -11.30
CA PHE A 121 -10.94 11.11 -11.17
C PHE A 121 -9.87 10.75 -12.20
N LEU A 122 -10.08 11.12 -13.48
CA LEU A 122 -9.14 10.83 -14.54
C LEU A 122 -7.78 11.47 -14.28
N HIS A 123 -7.75 12.73 -13.87
CA HIS A 123 -6.50 13.42 -13.52
C HIS A 123 -5.76 12.74 -12.36
N GLU A 124 -6.45 12.28 -11.32
CA GLU A 124 -5.82 11.57 -10.21
C GLU A 124 -5.31 10.18 -10.64
N ALA A 125 -6.06 9.45 -11.47
CA ALA A 125 -5.63 8.18 -12.03
C ALA A 125 -4.37 8.34 -12.89
N VAL A 126 -4.35 9.34 -13.79
CA VAL A 126 -3.19 9.65 -14.63
C VAL A 126 -1.97 9.99 -13.78
N ARG A 127 -2.14 10.79 -12.72
CA ARG A 127 -1.06 11.15 -11.80
C ARG A 127 -0.41 9.90 -11.16
N ARG A 128 -1.23 8.88 -10.81
CA ARG A 128 -0.74 7.62 -10.25
C ARG A 128 -0.02 6.77 -11.29
N LEU A 129 -0.55 6.72 -12.51
CA LEU A 129 0.06 5.97 -13.61
C LEU A 129 1.41 6.58 -14.02
N VAL A 130 1.55 7.91 -14.07
CA VAL A 130 2.82 8.58 -14.37
C VAL A 130 3.91 8.29 -13.34
N ALA A 131 3.54 8.03 -12.08
CA ALA A 131 4.47 7.69 -11.01
C ALA A 131 5.10 6.29 -11.15
N ILE A 132 4.59 5.45 -12.06
CA ILE A 132 5.15 4.12 -12.35
C ILE A 132 6.31 4.31 -13.33
N GLU A 133 7.52 3.93 -12.91
CA GLU A 133 8.73 4.12 -13.73
C GLU A 133 8.78 3.14 -14.91
N ASP A 134 8.42 1.88 -14.69
CA ASP A 134 8.38 0.85 -15.74
C ASP A 134 7.25 1.11 -16.73
N GLU A 135 7.59 1.25 -18.00
CA GLU A 135 6.64 1.53 -19.07
C GLU A 135 5.71 0.33 -19.36
N ILE A 136 6.21 -0.89 -19.26
CA ILE A 136 5.42 -2.11 -19.49
C ILE A 136 4.39 -2.26 -18.38
N GLU A 137 4.84 -2.13 -17.13
CA GLU A 137 3.96 -2.16 -15.96
C GLU A 137 2.91 -1.05 -16.03
N ARG A 138 3.32 0.17 -16.36
CA ARG A 138 2.42 1.33 -16.53
C ARG A 138 1.36 1.09 -17.58
N ASN A 139 1.71 0.53 -18.75
CA ASN A 139 0.75 0.22 -19.81
C ASN A 139 -0.26 -0.85 -19.36
N SER A 140 0.16 -1.88 -18.65
CA SER A 140 -0.74 -2.91 -18.11
C SER A 140 -1.76 -2.31 -17.13
N TYR A 141 -1.34 -1.42 -16.23
CA TYR A 141 -2.27 -0.71 -15.34
C TYR A 141 -3.18 0.26 -16.09
N LEU A 142 -2.67 0.91 -17.14
CA LEU A 142 -3.47 1.81 -17.96
C LEU A 142 -4.63 1.06 -18.63
N GLU A 143 -4.38 -0.12 -19.19
CA GLU A 143 -5.41 -0.97 -19.79
C GLU A 143 -6.40 -1.47 -18.73
N ALA A 144 -5.92 -1.89 -17.55
CA ALA A 144 -6.79 -2.32 -16.45
C ALA A 144 -7.72 -1.19 -15.96
N VAL A 145 -7.19 0.03 -15.83
CA VAL A 145 -7.98 1.22 -15.44
C VAL A 145 -8.97 1.59 -16.54
N ALA A 146 -8.54 1.58 -17.80
CA ALA A 146 -9.40 1.86 -18.96
C ALA A 146 -10.61 0.93 -18.99
N GLY A 147 -10.38 -0.39 -18.89
CA GLY A 147 -11.43 -1.41 -18.87
C GLY A 147 -12.37 -1.28 -17.67
N LYS A 148 -11.81 -1.07 -16.46
CA LYS A 148 -12.60 -0.99 -15.22
C LYS A 148 -13.54 0.22 -15.17
N TYR A 149 -13.13 1.35 -15.75
CA TYR A 149 -13.87 2.61 -15.66
C TYR A 149 -14.52 3.05 -16.97
N GLY A 150 -14.43 2.23 -18.03
CA GLY A 150 -15.03 2.52 -19.33
C GLY A 150 -14.43 3.77 -19.99
N ILE A 151 -13.11 3.93 -19.90
CA ILE A 151 -12.38 5.07 -20.48
C ILE A 151 -11.61 4.56 -21.69
N ALA A 152 -11.58 5.31 -22.79
CA ALA A 152 -10.77 4.93 -23.95
C ALA A 152 -9.29 4.93 -23.61
N VAL A 153 -8.58 3.84 -23.92
CA VAL A 153 -7.15 3.63 -23.62
C VAL A 153 -6.30 4.77 -24.19
N GLU A 154 -6.64 5.22 -25.41
CA GLU A 154 -5.93 6.30 -26.12
C GLU A 154 -6.00 7.62 -25.36
N VAL A 155 -7.15 7.92 -24.73
CA VAL A 155 -7.34 9.14 -23.92
C VAL A 155 -6.43 9.09 -22.70
N LEU A 156 -6.40 7.95 -21.99
CA LEU A 156 -5.52 7.76 -20.83
C LEU A 156 -4.04 7.85 -21.24
N ARG A 157 -3.65 7.17 -22.32
CA ARG A 157 -2.28 7.17 -22.84
C ARG A 157 -1.80 8.57 -23.21
N LYS A 158 -2.65 9.35 -23.90
CA LYS A 158 -2.37 10.74 -24.25
C LYS A 158 -2.17 11.62 -23.01
N GLN A 159 -3.04 11.49 -22.01
CA GLN A 159 -2.97 12.26 -20.78
C GLN A 159 -1.72 11.88 -19.94
N VAL A 160 -1.38 10.60 -19.87
CA VAL A 160 -0.16 10.12 -19.20
C VAL A 160 1.07 10.70 -19.89
N GLY A 161 1.13 10.66 -21.23
CA GLY A 161 2.24 11.24 -21.99
C GLY A 161 2.39 12.76 -21.77
N GLN A 162 1.29 13.50 -21.80
CA GLN A 162 1.30 14.96 -21.57
C GLN A 162 1.77 15.30 -20.14
N MET A 163 1.30 14.57 -19.14
CA MET A 163 1.67 14.81 -17.74
C MET A 163 3.14 14.41 -17.46
N ALA A 164 3.63 13.34 -18.08
CA ALA A 164 5.03 12.93 -18.00
C ALA A 164 5.97 14.00 -18.57
N LEU A 165 5.61 14.60 -19.72
CA LEU A 165 6.38 15.68 -20.36
C LEU A 165 6.36 16.98 -19.54
N SER A 166 5.26 17.31 -18.87
CA SER A 166 5.14 18.52 -18.04
C SER A 166 5.87 18.42 -16.69
N GLY A 167 6.47 17.28 -16.35
CA GLY A 167 7.18 17.07 -15.09
C GLY A 167 6.28 17.04 -13.83
N ALA A 168 4.98 17.17 -13.97
CA ALA A 168 4.02 17.27 -12.86
C ALA A 168 3.82 15.95 -12.09
N GLY A 169 4.42 14.84 -12.53
CA GLY A 169 4.33 13.52 -11.91
C GLY A 169 5.52 13.12 -11.01
N ARG A 170 6.59 13.91 -10.99
CA ARG A 170 7.73 13.63 -10.09
C ARG A 170 7.39 14.07 -8.68
N THR A 171 6.93 13.15 -7.85
CA THR A 171 7.02 13.29 -6.39
C THR A 171 8.50 13.38 -6.04
N GLU A 172 8.89 14.41 -5.28
CA GLU A 172 10.24 14.54 -4.74
C GLU A 172 10.66 13.21 -4.12
N ARG A 173 11.75 12.62 -4.63
CA ARG A 173 12.41 11.51 -3.95
C ARG A 173 12.80 12.03 -2.57
N VAL A 174 12.17 11.50 -1.53
CA VAL A 174 12.66 11.66 -0.17
C VAL A 174 14.07 11.07 -0.15
N LYS A 175 15.07 11.95 -0.20
CA LYS A 175 16.47 11.53 -0.06
C LYS A 175 16.59 10.76 1.24
N PRO A 176 17.17 9.55 1.26
CA PRO A 176 17.43 8.86 2.50
C PRO A 176 18.28 9.79 3.37
N ARG A 177 17.78 10.11 4.55
CA ARG A 177 18.50 10.90 5.53
C ARG A 177 19.74 10.09 5.91
N ASN A 178 20.92 10.56 5.50
CA ASN A 178 22.18 9.95 5.87
C ASN A 178 22.28 9.86 7.40
N THR A 179 22.14 8.65 7.94
CA THR A 179 22.29 8.33 9.37
C THR A 179 23.75 8.21 9.80
N ALA A 180 24.69 8.83 9.07
CA ALA A 180 26.11 8.80 9.39
C ALA A 180 26.52 9.73 10.55
N ALA A 181 25.61 10.60 11.05
CA ALA A 181 25.96 11.58 12.08
C ALA A 181 25.64 11.16 13.53
N ASN A 182 25.04 9.97 13.75
CA ASN A 182 24.59 9.59 15.10
C ASN A 182 25.30 8.36 15.70
N LYS A 183 26.54 8.08 15.23
CA LYS A 183 27.31 6.95 15.76
C LYS A 183 28.20 7.32 16.96
N LYS A 184 28.31 8.62 17.32
CA LYS A 184 29.13 9.06 18.45
C LYS A 184 28.41 9.22 19.80
N GLU A 185 27.06 9.22 19.81
CA GLU A 185 26.35 9.37 21.09
C GLU A 185 25.86 8.05 21.72
N LYS A 186 25.99 6.89 21.03
CA LYS A 186 25.52 5.60 21.55
C LYS A 186 26.57 4.79 22.34
N GLU A 187 27.84 5.15 22.27
CA GLU A 187 28.87 4.45 23.06
C GLU A 187 28.84 4.85 24.55
N GLY A 188 28.34 6.06 24.88
CA GLY A 188 28.25 6.49 26.29
C GLY A 188 27.09 5.88 27.11
N GLY A 189 26.08 5.31 26.44
CA GLY A 189 24.90 4.73 27.11
C GLY A 189 25.12 3.32 27.65
N VAL A 190 25.86 2.52 26.91
CA VAL A 190 26.15 1.12 27.30
C VAL A 190 27.17 1.06 28.45
N GLU A 191 28.18 1.93 28.45
CA GLU A 191 29.14 2.02 29.56
C GLU A 191 28.52 2.51 30.86
N LYS A 192 27.52 3.41 30.82
CA LYS A 192 26.78 3.84 32.01
C LYS A 192 25.88 2.74 32.58
N ALA A 193 25.30 1.89 31.74
CA ALA A 193 24.47 0.78 32.17
C ALA A 193 25.29 -0.34 32.84
N GLN A 194 26.51 -0.60 32.36
CA GLN A 194 27.42 -1.57 32.98
C GLN A 194 28.00 -1.13 34.34
N LYS A 195 28.12 0.17 34.57
CA LYS A 195 28.57 0.72 35.87
C LYS A 195 27.50 0.73 36.97
N LEU A 196 26.24 0.50 36.63
CA LEU A 196 25.12 0.45 37.59
C LEU A 196 24.75 -0.98 38.01
N MET A 197 25.45 -1.99 37.53
CA MET A 197 25.25 -3.43 37.85
C MET A 197 26.42 -4.01 38.65
N LEU A 198 27.31 -3.21 39.18
CA LEU A 198 28.32 -3.56 40.19
C LEU A 198 28.05 -2.72 41.45
#